data_b4be6ea11ef6c7e1962989721a37e5c5
#
_entry.id   b4be6ea11ef6c7e1962989721a37e5c5
#
_cell.length_a   1.000
_cell.length_b   1.000
_cell.length_c   1.000
_cell.angle_alpha   90.00
_cell.angle_beta   90.00
_cell.angle_gamma   90.00
#
_symmetry.space_group_name_H-M   'P 1'
#
loop_
_entity.id
_entity.type
_entity.pdbx_description
1 polymer ?
#
loop_
_entity_poly.entity_id
_entity_poly.type
_entity_poly.pdbx_seq_one_letter_code
_entity_poly.pdbx_strand_id
1 'polypeptide(L)'
;MLRSQCRIVIAIGSLAAATSMPAAEQCDAGVSAARRAFATNAAALHRSPQASGPEMIRIRGGEFSMGSDHPDMEDARPVHRVHVDGFWMDRTLVTNDQFAQFVAATGYVTVAERRPDPKDFPGARLEDLVPGSVVFTPPSHPTALNDAYAWWSYVKGASWRHPEGPASNLQNRGTHPVVHVAWEDAAAYAKWTGKRLPTEAEWEFAARGGLDRQPYVWGREFRPGGKYQANTFQGHFPDKNTGEDGYTGTAPVGSFPPNGYGLVDMAGNVWEWCADWYRADYYRQAATSGGGIVRNPRGPQDSLDPDEPGVPKRVQKGGSFLCTDQYCARYMPGARGKGDVSTGTNHVGFRCVRDLKEQEQ
;
A
#
# COMPACT_ATOMS: atom_id res chain seq x y z
N MET A 1 21.15 -7.23 15.71
CA MET A 1 21.22 -6.75 14.31
C MET A 1 20.41 -7.72 13.45
N LEU A 2 19.08 -7.62 13.50
CA LEU A 2 18.19 -8.38 12.60
C LEU A 2 17.82 -7.46 11.44
N ARG A 3 18.41 -7.68 10.29
CA ARG A 3 17.94 -7.11 9.02
C ARG A 3 16.71 -7.89 8.61
N SER A 4 15.54 -7.42 9.03
CA SER A 4 14.25 -7.98 8.58
C SER A 4 13.99 -7.46 7.17
N GLN A 5 14.23 -8.30 6.19
CA GLN A 5 13.87 -8.06 4.79
C GLN A 5 12.54 -8.75 4.52
N CYS A 6 11.50 -7.97 4.32
CA CYS A 6 10.22 -8.50 3.82
C CYS A 6 10.39 -8.80 2.32
N ARG A 7 10.89 -9.98 2.00
CA ARG A 7 10.97 -10.49 0.62
C ARG A 7 9.68 -11.24 0.32
N ILE A 8 8.78 -10.62 -0.39
CA ILE A 8 7.65 -11.32 -1.00
C ILE A 8 7.98 -11.44 -2.48
N VAL A 9 8.75 -12.47 -2.83
CA VAL A 9 8.91 -12.91 -4.21
C VAL A 9 7.88 -14.00 -4.46
N ILE A 10 7.07 -13.85 -5.49
CA ILE A 10 6.23 -14.93 -5.98
C ILE A 10 7.16 -15.97 -6.64
N ALA A 11 7.76 -16.84 -5.83
CA ALA A 11 8.49 -17.98 -6.34
C ALA A 11 7.52 -19.15 -6.58
N ILE A 12 7.12 -19.30 -7.82
CA ILE A 12 6.59 -20.57 -8.31
C ILE A 12 7.81 -21.49 -8.44
N GLY A 13 7.94 -22.43 -7.52
CA GLY A 13 9.09 -23.31 -7.42
C GLY A 13 9.40 -24.06 -8.72
N SER A 14 10.63 -23.93 -9.18
CA SER A 14 11.21 -24.84 -10.16
C SER A 14 12.70 -25.00 -9.86
N LEU A 15 13.08 -26.19 -9.44
CA LEU A 15 14.45 -26.68 -9.56
C LEU A 15 14.76 -26.89 -11.05
N ALA A 16 15.72 -26.14 -11.61
CA ALA A 16 16.37 -26.53 -12.85
C ALA A 16 17.73 -25.85 -12.98
N ALA A 17 18.69 -26.64 -13.44
CA ALA A 17 20.12 -26.42 -13.51
C ALA A 17 20.54 -25.24 -14.42
N ALA A 18 21.65 -24.61 -14.03
CA ALA A 18 22.33 -23.56 -14.77
C ALA A 18 22.93 -24.09 -16.10
N THR A 19 22.67 -23.33 -17.18
CA THR A 19 23.59 -23.21 -18.32
C THR A 19 23.57 -21.77 -18.82
N SER A 20 24.76 -21.20 -18.90
CA SER A 20 25.07 -19.83 -19.31
C SER A 20 24.92 -19.62 -20.81
N MET A 21 24.30 -18.51 -21.23
CA MET A 21 24.67 -17.78 -22.47
C MET A 21 24.10 -16.33 -22.49
N PRO A 22 24.67 -15.40 -23.29
CA PRO A 22 24.71 -13.98 -22.96
C PRO A 22 23.49 -13.20 -23.45
N ALA A 23 23.11 -12.21 -22.63
CA ALA A 23 22.05 -11.25 -22.93
C ALA A 23 22.64 -9.97 -23.53
N ALA A 24 22.20 -9.63 -24.70
CA ALA A 24 22.03 -8.25 -25.14
C ALA A 24 21.06 -8.20 -26.33
N GLU A 25 20.17 -7.20 -26.31
CA GLU A 25 19.14 -6.90 -27.31
C GLU A 25 17.84 -7.71 -27.20
N GLN A 26 16.91 -7.15 -26.42
CA GLN A 26 15.44 -7.16 -26.66
C GLN A 26 14.62 -6.63 -25.48
N CYS A 27 14.95 -5.44 -24.94
CA CYS A 27 14.19 -4.85 -23.82
C CYS A 27 13.16 -3.76 -24.19
N ASP A 28 13.00 -3.38 -25.47
CA ASP A 28 12.21 -2.18 -25.81
C ASP A 28 10.78 -2.40 -26.32
N ALA A 29 10.39 -3.62 -26.65
CA ALA A 29 9.07 -3.90 -27.23
C ALA A 29 7.94 -4.19 -26.22
N GLY A 30 8.26 -4.65 -25.01
CA GLY A 30 7.27 -5.07 -24.01
C GLY A 30 6.56 -3.92 -23.29
N VAL A 31 7.30 -2.85 -23.02
CA VAL A 31 6.79 -1.65 -22.27
C VAL A 31 5.74 -0.87 -23.10
N SER A 32 5.80 -0.93 -24.42
CA SER A 32 4.87 -0.20 -25.29
C SER A 32 3.49 -0.85 -25.43
N ALA A 33 3.38 -2.17 -25.24
CA ALA A 33 2.10 -2.89 -25.34
C ALA A 33 1.26 -2.72 -24.06
N ALA A 34 1.87 -2.80 -22.90
CA ALA A 34 1.21 -2.54 -21.62
C ALA A 34 0.71 -1.09 -21.52
N ARG A 35 1.48 -0.10 -22.04
CA ARG A 35 1.05 1.29 -22.12
C ARG A 35 -0.14 1.50 -23.07
N ARG A 36 -0.25 0.75 -24.17
CA ARG A 36 -1.41 0.83 -25.09
C ARG A 36 -2.65 0.15 -24.54
N ALA A 37 -2.53 -0.97 -23.84
CA ALA A 37 -3.65 -1.62 -23.17
C ALA A 37 -4.22 -0.75 -22.03
N PHE A 38 -3.35 -0.04 -21.29
CA PHE A 38 -3.76 0.91 -20.27
C PHE A 38 -4.53 2.11 -20.88
N ALA A 39 -4.10 2.63 -22.03
CA ALA A 39 -4.77 3.75 -22.71
C ALA A 39 -6.14 3.37 -23.29
N THR A 40 -6.32 2.14 -23.80
CA THR A 40 -7.59 1.68 -24.37
C THR A 40 -8.65 1.33 -23.33
N ASN A 41 -8.26 0.73 -22.20
CA ASN A 41 -9.20 0.49 -21.07
C ASN A 41 -9.57 1.82 -20.36
N ALA A 42 -8.66 2.79 -20.31
CA ALA A 42 -8.93 4.09 -19.71
C ALA A 42 -10.00 4.93 -20.44
N ALA A 43 -10.21 4.71 -21.73
CA ALA A 43 -11.22 5.43 -22.51
C ALA A 43 -12.66 4.96 -22.29
N ALA A 44 -12.87 3.75 -21.75
CA ALA A 44 -14.19 3.15 -21.55
C ALA A 44 -14.83 3.44 -20.17
N LEU A 45 -14.10 4.09 -19.26
CA LEU A 45 -14.62 4.43 -17.94
C LEU A 45 -15.48 5.69 -18.02
N HIS A 46 -16.75 5.54 -18.40
CA HIS A 46 -17.72 6.63 -18.35
C HIS A 46 -17.90 7.12 -16.92
N ARG A 47 -17.88 8.44 -16.72
CA ARG A 47 -18.25 9.08 -15.45
C ARG A 47 -19.67 8.68 -15.08
N SER A 48 -19.84 7.90 -14.04
CA SER A 48 -21.13 7.65 -13.43
C SER A 48 -21.55 8.88 -12.61
N PRO A 49 -22.83 9.29 -12.61
CA PRO A 49 -23.29 10.35 -11.73
C PRO A 49 -23.17 9.87 -10.28
N GLN A 50 -22.38 10.57 -9.50
CA GLN A 50 -22.31 10.51 -8.04
C GLN A 50 -22.26 9.11 -7.40
N ALA A 51 -21.16 8.39 -7.58
CA ALA A 51 -20.77 7.43 -6.57
C ALA A 51 -20.41 8.21 -5.29
N SER A 52 -21.13 7.97 -4.21
CA SER A 52 -20.82 8.55 -2.90
C SER A 52 -19.55 7.89 -2.36
N GLY A 53 -18.39 8.44 -2.74
CA GLY A 53 -17.10 8.07 -2.14
C GLY A 53 -17.07 8.47 -0.66
N PRO A 54 -15.98 8.11 0.08
CA PRO A 54 -15.79 8.57 1.44
C PRO A 54 -15.94 10.08 1.56
N GLU A 55 -16.42 10.54 2.73
CA GLU A 55 -16.34 11.96 3.11
C GLU A 55 -14.90 12.44 2.94
N MET A 56 -14.71 13.63 2.35
CA MET A 56 -13.37 14.19 2.16
C MET A 56 -13.09 15.30 3.16
N ILE A 57 -11.89 15.30 3.69
CA ILE A 57 -11.37 16.33 4.57
C ILE A 57 -10.47 17.28 3.77
N ARG A 58 -10.68 18.59 3.91
CA ARG A 58 -9.80 19.61 3.34
C ARG A 58 -8.52 19.71 4.17
N ILE A 59 -7.40 19.38 3.56
CA ILE A 59 -6.05 19.55 4.09
C ILE A 59 -5.53 20.88 3.55
N ARG A 60 -5.17 21.81 4.46
CA ARG A 60 -4.77 23.18 4.05
C ARG A 60 -3.39 23.26 3.40
N GLY A 61 -2.63 22.17 3.46
CA GLY A 61 -1.23 22.17 3.03
C GLY A 61 -0.33 22.85 4.05
N GLY A 62 0.97 22.95 3.72
CA GLY A 62 1.97 23.54 4.58
C GLY A 62 3.31 22.82 4.54
N GLU A 63 4.20 23.19 5.45
CA GLU A 63 5.54 22.63 5.56
C GLU A 63 5.65 21.66 6.71
N PHE A 64 6.40 20.59 6.50
CA PHE A 64 6.66 19.58 7.53
C PHE A 64 8.02 18.90 7.35
N SER A 65 8.42 18.14 8.34
CA SER A 65 9.61 17.29 8.30
C SER A 65 9.19 15.90 7.82
N MET A 66 9.51 15.56 6.57
CA MET A 66 9.19 14.27 5.95
C MET A 66 10.27 13.23 6.27
N GLY A 67 9.83 12.02 6.63
CA GLY A 67 10.71 10.91 6.94
C GLY A 67 10.79 10.56 8.42
N SER A 68 11.75 9.70 8.76
CA SER A 68 11.94 9.15 10.09
C SER A 68 13.42 9.00 10.42
N ASP A 69 13.79 9.35 11.66
CA ASP A 69 15.14 9.08 12.19
C ASP A 69 15.24 7.69 12.86
N HIS A 70 14.17 6.88 12.80
CA HIS A 70 14.17 5.54 13.38
C HIS A 70 15.28 4.67 12.76
N PRO A 71 16.08 3.95 13.55
CA PRO A 71 17.26 3.22 13.06
C PRO A 71 16.93 2.16 12.00
N ASP A 72 15.77 1.51 12.09
CA ASP A 72 15.36 0.44 11.16
C ASP A 72 14.67 0.95 9.90
N MET A 73 14.63 2.28 9.68
CA MET A 73 13.99 2.93 8.53
C MET A 73 15.00 3.68 7.68
N GLU A 74 16.00 2.96 7.17
CA GLU A 74 17.09 3.58 6.37
C GLU A 74 16.57 4.26 5.10
N ASP A 75 15.54 3.72 4.48
CA ASP A 75 14.88 4.23 3.28
C ASP A 75 14.03 5.49 3.53
N ALA A 76 13.75 5.80 4.79
CA ALA A 76 13.04 7.01 5.22
C ALA A 76 13.99 8.12 5.71
N ARG A 77 15.29 8.02 5.49
CA ARG A 77 16.31 8.98 5.92
C ARG A 77 17.07 9.59 4.74
N PRO A 78 17.58 10.82 4.91
CA PRO A 78 17.41 11.70 6.08
C PRO A 78 16.02 12.35 6.13
N VAL A 79 15.60 12.76 7.32
CA VAL A 79 14.47 13.66 7.47
C VAL A 79 14.77 14.97 6.75
N HIS A 80 13.84 15.46 5.94
CA HIS A 80 14.02 16.66 5.14
C HIS A 80 12.75 17.52 5.11
N ARG A 81 12.91 18.81 4.77
CA ARG A 81 11.78 19.74 4.74
C ARG A 81 11.02 19.62 3.42
N VAL A 82 9.70 19.45 3.52
CA VAL A 82 8.80 19.37 2.38
C VAL A 82 7.65 20.35 2.58
N HIS A 83 7.18 20.94 1.49
CA HIS A 83 5.95 21.70 1.42
C HIS A 83 4.96 20.96 0.50
N VAL A 84 3.72 20.83 0.93
CA VAL A 84 2.60 20.37 0.12
C VAL A 84 1.54 21.45 0.03
N ASP A 85 0.98 21.68 -1.15
CA ASP A 85 -0.16 22.57 -1.34
C ASP A 85 -1.42 21.92 -0.75
N GLY A 86 -2.50 22.71 -0.62
CA GLY A 86 -3.76 22.17 -0.10
C GLY A 86 -4.43 21.17 -1.05
N PHE A 87 -5.14 20.22 -0.48
CA PHE A 87 -5.87 19.19 -1.24
C PHE A 87 -7.04 18.65 -0.40
N TRP A 88 -7.90 17.86 -1.02
CA TRP A 88 -8.92 17.07 -0.34
C TRP A 88 -8.44 15.62 -0.21
N MET A 89 -8.62 15.02 0.97
CA MET A 89 -8.31 13.60 1.21
C MET A 89 -9.54 12.87 1.74
N ASP A 90 -9.76 11.66 1.28
CA ASP A 90 -10.77 10.76 1.84
C ASP A 90 -10.52 10.56 3.34
N ARG A 91 -11.56 10.78 4.15
CA ARG A 91 -11.48 10.64 5.61
C ARG A 91 -11.11 9.23 6.02
N THR A 92 -11.59 8.23 5.26
CA THR A 92 -11.38 6.80 5.50
C THR A 92 -10.65 6.14 4.34
N LEU A 93 -10.17 4.94 4.54
CA LEU A 93 -9.87 3.99 3.48
C LEU A 93 -11.11 3.73 2.60
N VAL A 94 -10.89 3.35 1.34
CA VAL A 94 -11.96 2.85 0.47
C VAL A 94 -12.46 1.51 1.00
N THR A 95 -13.78 1.41 1.21
CA THR A 95 -14.40 0.20 1.78
C THR A 95 -14.78 -0.82 0.71
N ASN A 96 -15.06 -2.06 1.15
CA ASN A 96 -15.58 -3.11 0.28
C ASN A 96 -16.87 -2.70 -0.42
N ASP A 97 -17.82 -2.04 0.29
CA ASP A 97 -19.07 -1.58 -0.30
C ASP A 97 -18.86 -0.54 -1.40
N GLN A 98 -17.92 0.39 -1.19
CA GLN A 98 -17.58 1.42 -2.18
C GLN A 98 -16.88 0.83 -3.40
N PHE A 99 -15.98 -0.12 -3.17
CA PHE A 99 -15.30 -0.81 -4.27
C PHE A 99 -16.26 -1.71 -5.06
N ALA A 100 -17.22 -2.35 -4.38
CA ALA A 100 -18.30 -3.11 -5.03
C ALA A 100 -19.14 -2.23 -5.95
N GLN A 101 -19.44 -0.99 -5.57
CA GLN A 101 -20.15 -0.03 -6.43
C GLN A 101 -19.35 0.29 -7.69
N PHE A 102 -18.03 0.50 -7.58
CA PHE A 102 -17.16 0.70 -8.72
C PHE A 102 -17.20 -0.49 -9.68
N VAL A 103 -17.02 -1.70 -9.14
CA VAL A 103 -17.04 -2.91 -9.95
C VAL A 103 -18.40 -3.14 -10.61
N ALA A 104 -19.50 -2.91 -9.88
CA ALA A 104 -20.84 -3.04 -10.43
C ALA A 104 -21.13 -2.03 -11.57
N ALA A 105 -20.63 -0.79 -11.43
CA ALA A 105 -20.83 0.27 -12.42
C ALA A 105 -19.96 0.12 -13.69
N THR A 106 -18.81 -0.55 -13.58
CA THR A 106 -17.81 -0.56 -14.65
C THR A 106 -17.52 -1.95 -15.23
N GLY A 107 -17.91 -3.01 -14.54
CA GLY A 107 -17.50 -4.38 -14.88
C GLY A 107 -16.00 -4.61 -14.66
N TYR A 108 -15.32 -3.79 -13.85
CA TYR A 108 -13.89 -3.89 -13.63
C TYR A 108 -13.51 -5.25 -13.04
N VAL A 109 -12.45 -5.85 -13.59
CA VAL A 109 -11.86 -7.10 -13.10
C VAL A 109 -10.48 -6.76 -12.52
N THR A 110 -10.27 -7.06 -11.24
CA THR A 110 -9.02 -6.74 -10.54
C THR A 110 -7.86 -7.63 -11.00
N VAL A 111 -6.62 -7.21 -10.71
CA VAL A 111 -5.42 -8.01 -11.00
C VAL A 111 -5.54 -9.41 -10.39
N ALA A 112 -5.98 -9.52 -9.14
CA ALA A 112 -6.17 -10.79 -8.45
C ALA A 112 -7.23 -11.72 -9.10
N GLU A 113 -8.17 -11.16 -9.85
CA GLU A 113 -9.23 -11.89 -10.56
C GLU A 113 -8.83 -12.27 -12.01
N ARG A 114 -7.70 -11.74 -12.51
CA ARG A 114 -7.18 -12.04 -13.86
C ARG A 114 -6.17 -13.17 -13.82
N ARG A 115 -6.08 -13.90 -14.92
CA ARG A 115 -4.97 -14.85 -15.10
C ARG A 115 -3.66 -14.05 -15.27
N PRO A 116 -2.59 -14.36 -14.50
CA PRO A 116 -1.29 -13.75 -14.69
C PRO A 116 -0.76 -13.93 -16.13
N ASP A 117 -0.12 -12.87 -16.69
CA ASP A 117 0.50 -12.97 -18.01
C ASP A 117 1.77 -13.83 -17.91
N PRO A 118 1.92 -14.89 -18.72
CA PRO A 118 3.13 -15.72 -18.73
C PRO A 118 4.43 -14.95 -18.96
N LYS A 119 4.36 -13.78 -19.60
CA LYS A 119 5.55 -12.94 -19.84
C LYS A 119 6.11 -12.32 -18.57
N ASP A 120 5.25 -12.10 -17.57
CA ASP A 120 5.65 -11.53 -16.28
C ASP A 120 6.25 -12.59 -15.34
N PHE A 121 6.08 -13.88 -15.70
CA PHE A 121 6.52 -15.04 -14.90
C PHE A 121 7.34 -16.03 -15.75
N PRO A 122 8.53 -15.64 -16.21
CA PRO A 122 9.36 -16.51 -17.05
C PRO A 122 9.75 -17.78 -16.30
N GLY A 123 9.45 -18.94 -16.91
CA GLY A 123 9.72 -20.25 -16.32
C GLY A 123 8.58 -20.84 -15.48
N ALA A 124 7.51 -20.11 -15.21
CA ALA A 124 6.33 -20.67 -14.59
C ALA A 124 5.55 -21.57 -15.58
N ARG A 125 5.01 -22.68 -15.06
CA ARG A 125 4.12 -23.51 -15.87
C ARG A 125 2.79 -22.79 -16.09
N LEU A 126 2.23 -22.85 -17.29
CA LEU A 126 0.97 -22.17 -17.61
C LEU A 126 -0.21 -22.59 -16.71
N GLU A 127 -0.20 -23.81 -16.23
CA GLU A 127 -1.22 -24.35 -15.32
C GLU A 127 -1.15 -23.75 -13.91
N ASP A 128 0.02 -23.24 -13.49
CA ASP A 128 0.23 -22.59 -12.20
C ASP A 128 -0.16 -21.09 -12.23
N LEU A 129 -0.23 -20.50 -13.44
CA LEU A 129 -0.67 -19.13 -13.62
C LEU A 129 -2.20 -19.03 -13.52
N VAL A 130 -2.71 -19.04 -12.32
CA VAL A 130 -4.15 -18.99 -12.03
C VAL A 130 -4.49 -17.70 -11.27
N PRO A 131 -5.70 -17.14 -11.43
CA PRO A 131 -6.14 -16.01 -10.63
C PRO A 131 -6.02 -16.29 -9.13
N GLY A 132 -5.54 -15.31 -8.38
CA GLY A 132 -5.32 -15.41 -6.95
C GLY A 132 -4.52 -14.25 -6.41
N SER A 133 -4.19 -14.31 -5.14
CA SER A 133 -3.45 -13.25 -4.45
C SER A 133 -2.70 -13.79 -3.23
N VAL A 134 -1.82 -12.98 -2.68
CA VAL A 134 -1.02 -13.34 -1.50
C VAL A 134 -1.84 -13.11 -0.23
N VAL A 135 -1.91 -14.14 0.60
CA VAL A 135 -2.66 -14.16 1.85
C VAL A 135 -1.70 -14.43 3.02
N PHE A 136 -1.84 -13.62 4.07
CA PHE A 136 -1.22 -13.93 5.36
C PHE A 136 -1.96 -15.10 5.99
N THR A 137 -1.22 -16.15 6.28
CA THR A 137 -1.71 -17.35 6.97
C THR A 137 -0.82 -17.60 8.18
N PRO A 138 -1.29 -17.32 9.40
CA PRO A 138 -0.48 -17.50 10.60
C PRO A 138 -0.04 -18.96 10.71
N PRO A 139 1.25 -19.26 10.99
CA PRO A 139 1.71 -20.60 11.25
C PRO A 139 1.12 -21.14 12.56
N SER A 140 1.03 -22.46 12.68
CA SER A 140 0.48 -23.12 13.89
C SER A 140 1.44 -23.15 15.09
N HIS A 141 2.68 -22.66 14.91
CA HIS A 141 3.74 -22.65 15.92
C HIS A 141 4.68 -21.46 15.70
N PRO A 142 5.41 -21.05 16.74
CA PRO A 142 6.41 -20.01 16.62
C PRO A 142 7.41 -20.28 15.50
N THR A 143 7.64 -19.28 14.67
CA THR A 143 8.46 -19.38 13.46
C THR A 143 9.49 -18.26 13.44
N ALA A 144 10.70 -18.55 12.93
CA ALA A 144 11.75 -17.56 12.79
C ALA A 144 11.36 -16.46 11.80
N LEU A 145 11.65 -15.19 12.15
CA LEU A 145 11.23 -14.01 11.37
C LEU A 145 12.08 -13.75 10.11
N ASN A 146 12.93 -14.67 9.72
CA ASN A 146 13.82 -14.55 8.55
C ASN A 146 13.31 -15.28 7.30
N ASP A 147 12.17 -15.97 7.39
CA ASP A 147 11.52 -16.65 6.28
C ASP A 147 10.04 -16.24 6.18
N ALA A 148 9.77 -15.23 5.36
CA ALA A 148 8.42 -14.72 5.16
C ALA A 148 7.47 -15.72 4.47
N TYR A 149 7.99 -16.73 3.77
CA TYR A 149 7.16 -17.77 3.16
C TYR A 149 6.48 -18.67 4.21
N ALA A 150 6.95 -18.66 5.44
CA ALA A 150 6.30 -19.39 6.53
C ALA A 150 4.88 -18.88 6.86
N TRP A 151 4.56 -17.63 6.49
CA TRP A 151 3.23 -17.02 6.74
C TRP A 151 2.61 -16.30 5.55
N TRP A 152 3.31 -16.22 4.41
CA TRP A 152 2.73 -15.71 3.17
C TRP A 152 2.54 -16.84 2.16
N SER A 153 1.33 -16.96 1.62
CA SER A 153 1.01 -17.96 0.63
C SER A 153 0.23 -17.33 -0.54
N TYR A 154 0.58 -17.72 -1.77
CA TYR A 154 -0.29 -17.41 -2.92
C TYR A 154 -1.50 -18.35 -2.88
N VAL A 155 -2.69 -17.77 -2.72
CA VAL A 155 -3.93 -18.52 -2.60
C VAL A 155 -4.76 -18.34 -3.87
N LYS A 156 -4.98 -19.44 -4.60
CA LYS A 156 -5.85 -19.46 -5.79
C LYS A 156 -7.25 -18.98 -5.42
N GLY A 157 -7.77 -18.02 -6.20
CA GLY A 157 -9.09 -17.47 -6.02
C GLY A 157 -9.22 -16.47 -4.86
N ALA A 158 -8.12 -16.15 -4.13
CA ALA A 158 -8.11 -15.02 -3.21
C ALA A 158 -8.22 -13.72 -4.01
N SER A 159 -9.09 -12.83 -3.57
CA SER A 159 -9.39 -11.56 -4.22
C SER A 159 -10.09 -10.63 -3.23
N TRP A 160 -10.41 -9.42 -3.63
CA TRP A 160 -11.18 -8.51 -2.79
C TRP A 160 -12.54 -9.07 -2.34
N ARG A 161 -13.16 -9.98 -3.13
CA ARG A 161 -14.41 -10.69 -2.78
C ARG A 161 -14.20 -11.86 -1.82
N HIS A 162 -13.02 -12.43 -1.83
CA HIS A 162 -12.63 -13.65 -1.10
C HIS A 162 -11.27 -13.44 -0.40
N PRO A 163 -11.22 -12.61 0.68
CA PRO A 163 -9.95 -12.14 1.24
C PRO A 163 -9.04 -13.23 1.81
N GLU A 164 -9.58 -14.33 2.28
CA GLU A 164 -8.81 -15.49 2.77
C GLU A 164 -8.83 -16.68 1.78
N GLY A 165 -9.28 -16.45 0.54
CA GLY A 165 -9.44 -17.48 -0.50
C GLY A 165 -10.89 -17.84 -0.76
N PRO A 166 -11.18 -18.80 -1.67
CA PRO A 166 -12.51 -19.07 -2.24
C PRO A 166 -13.62 -19.38 -1.23
N ALA A 167 -13.25 -19.91 -0.07
CA ALA A 167 -14.22 -20.22 1.00
C ALA A 167 -14.63 -18.99 1.83
N SER A 168 -13.93 -17.87 1.71
CA SER A 168 -14.22 -16.62 2.40
C SER A 168 -15.17 -15.73 1.61
N ASN A 169 -15.78 -14.75 2.27
CA ASN A 169 -16.67 -13.78 1.66
C ASN A 169 -16.65 -12.43 2.42
N LEU A 170 -17.43 -11.47 1.93
CA LEU A 170 -17.54 -10.13 2.51
C LEU A 170 -18.75 -9.96 3.46
N GLN A 171 -19.38 -11.04 3.90
CA GLN A 171 -20.51 -10.95 4.84
C GLN A 171 -20.06 -10.21 6.12
N ASN A 172 -20.79 -9.14 6.49
CA ASN A 172 -20.48 -8.25 7.61
C ASN A 172 -19.14 -7.48 7.47
N ARG A 173 -18.54 -7.44 6.28
CA ARG A 173 -17.28 -6.73 5.99
C ARG A 173 -17.46 -5.57 5.00
N GLY A 174 -18.69 -5.12 4.73
CA GLY A 174 -18.94 -4.03 3.78
C GLY A 174 -18.20 -2.74 4.14
N THR A 175 -18.11 -2.41 5.43
CA THR A 175 -17.41 -1.24 5.97
C THR A 175 -15.92 -1.47 6.27
N HIS A 176 -15.39 -2.67 6.04
CA HIS A 176 -13.94 -2.91 6.13
C HIS A 176 -13.24 -2.35 4.88
N PRO A 177 -11.93 -2.00 4.99
CA PRO A 177 -11.17 -1.58 3.82
C PRO A 177 -11.12 -2.68 2.77
N VAL A 178 -11.22 -2.31 1.50
CA VAL A 178 -10.96 -3.23 0.40
C VAL A 178 -9.49 -3.63 0.39
N VAL A 179 -9.24 -4.92 0.20
CA VAL A 179 -7.90 -5.52 0.15
C VAL A 179 -7.71 -6.32 -1.14
N HIS A 180 -6.54 -6.90 -1.36
CA HIS A 180 -6.19 -7.59 -2.62
C HIS A 180 -6.32 -6.71 -3.86
N VAL A 181 -6.11 -5.42 -3.69
CA VAL A 181 -6.07 -4.45 -4.78
C VAL A 181 -4.62 -4.16 -5.14
N ALA A 182 -4.25 -4.38 -6.38
CA ALA A 182 -2.97 -3.94 -6.93
C ALA A 182 -2.98 -2.42 -7.12
N TRP A 183 -1.82 -1.82 -7.40
CA TRP A 183 -1.74 -0.38 -7.59
C TRP A 183 -2.64 0.12 -8.73
N GLU A 184 -2.72 -0.63 -9.84
CA GLU A 184 -3.59 -0.24 -10.96
C GLU A 184 -5.08 -0.31 -10.63
N ASP A 185 -5.51 -1.26 -9.78
CA ASP A 185 -6.90 -1.37 -9.33
C ASP A 185 -7.29 -0.14 -8.50
N ALA A 186 -6.40 0.26 -7.57
CA ALA A 186 -6.58 1.46 -6.76
C ALA A 186 -6.62 2.73 -7.62
N ALA A 187 -5.72 2.85 -8.61
CA ALA A 187 -5.69 3.98 -9.54
C ALA A 187 -6.93 4.01 -10.44
N ALA A 188 -7.45 2.86 -10.87
CA ALA A 188 -8.68 2.77 -11.66
C ALA A 188 -9.91 3.24 -10.88
N TYR A 189 -10.04 2.80 -9.62
CA TYR A 189 -11.08 3.30 -8.72
C TYR A 189 -10.99 4.81 -8.51
N ALA A 190 -9.79 5.32 -8.19
CA ALA A 190 -9.57 6.74 -7.97
C ALA A 190 -9.97 7.57 -9.20
N LYS A 191 -9.58 7.13 -10.39
CA LYS A 191 -9.97 7.77 -11.66
C LYS A 191 -11.49 7.76 -11.88
N TRP A 192 -12.15 6.64 -11.60
CA TRP A 192 -13.61 6.53 -11.75
C TRP A 192 -14.36 7.51 -10.86
N THR A 193 -13.87 7.72 -9.63
CA THR A 193 -14.46 8.72 -8.70
C THR A 193 -14.05 10.17 -9.00
N GLY A 194 -13.23 10.42 -10.03
CA GLY A 194 -12.70 11.75 -10.34
C GLY A 194 -11.61 12.21 -9.37
N LYS A 195 -10.95 11.28 -8.71
CA LYS A 195 -9.87 11.47 -7.72
C LYS A 195 -8.56 10.88 -8.26
N ARG A 196 -7.53 10.90 -7.43
CA ARG A 196 -6.23 10.24 -7.63
C ARG A 196 -5.72 9.61 -6.33
N LEU A 197 -4.69 8.78 -6.43
CA LEU A 197 -3.93 8.35 -5.26
C LEU A 197 -3.12 9.53 -4.70
N PRO A 198 -2.89 9.60 -3.38
CA PRO A 198 -2.03 10.61 -2.78
C PRO A 198 -0.57 10.42 -3.22
N THR A 199 0.20 11.49 -3.30
CA THR A 199 1.66 11.36 -3.27
C THR A 199 2.09 10.92 -1.88
N GLU A 200 3.30 10.35 -1.78
CA GLU A 200 3.88 9.95 -0.49
C GLU A 200 3.93 11.13 0.49
N ALA A 201 4.29 12.32 -0.01
CA ALA A 201 4.36 13.53 0.79
C ALA A 201 2.99 14.03 1.26
N GLU A 202 1.97 14.01 0.40
CA GLU A 202 0.59 14.35 0.79
C GLU A 202 0.07 13.39 1.85
N TRP A 203 0.32 12.09 1.66
CA TRP A 203 -0.12 11.07 2.62
C TRP A 203 0.54 11.29 3.99
N GLU A 204 1.87 11.48 4.03
CA GLU A 204 2.60 11.66 5.29
C GLU A 204 2.22 12.98 5.98
N PHE A 205 2.10 14.08 5.24
CA PHE A 205 1.63 15.36 5.79
C PHE A 205 0.27 15.22 6.45
N ALA A 206 -0.67 14.58 5.75
CA ALA A 206 -2.02 14.33 6.24
C ALA A 206 -2.04 13.40 7.46
N ALA A 207 -1.22 12.34 7.44
CA ALA A 207 -1.10 11.38 8.55
C ALA A 207 -0.58 12.04 9.83
N ARG A 208 0.37 12.95 9.71
CA ARG A 208 0.91 13.67 10.87
C ARG A 208 -0.12 14.54 11.57
N GLY A 209 -1.19 14.96 10.91
CA GLY A 209 -2.31 15.66 11.55
C GLY A 209 -1.89 16.94 12.29
N GLY A 210 -0.82 17.63 11.85
CA GLY A 210 -0.24 18.80 12.50
C GLY A 210 0.85 18.49 13.55
N LEU A 211 1.12 17.21 13.82
CA LEU A 211 2.16 16.77 14.77
C LEU A 211 3.49 16.53 14.05
N ASP A 212 4.30 17.56 13.85
CA ASP A 212 5.60 17.43 13.21
C ASP A 212 6.55 16.57 14.05
N ARG A 213 7.28 15.63 13.39
CA ARG A 213 8.30 14.76 14.00
C ARG A 213 7.83 13.86 15.15
N GLN A 214 6.53 13.73 15.41
CA GLN A 214 6.08 12.73 16.38
C GLN A 214 6.17 11.31 15.82
N PRO A 215 6.47 10.29 16.67
CA PRO A 215 6.60 8.91 16.22
C PRO A 215 5.28 8.31 15.73
N TYR A 216 4.15 8.75 16.30
CA TYR A 216 2.83 8.23 15.92
C TYR A 216 1.91 9.35 15.44
N VAL A 217 0.88 9.00 14.68
CA VAL A 217 -0.12 9.94 14.15
C VAL A 217 -0.96 10.59 15.26
N TRP A 218 -0.92 10.04 16.47
CA TRP A 218 -1.58 10.54 17.67
C TRP A 218 -0.62 11.16 18.72
N GLY A 219 0.69 11.17 18.46
CA GLY A 219 1.68 11.80 19.34
C GLY A 219 2.86 10.88 19.70
N ARG A 220 3.27 10.95 20.96
CA ARG A 220 4.54 10.34 21.41
C ARG A 220 4.39 8.92 21.95
N GLU A 221 3.31 8.64 22.68
CA GLU A 221 3.11 7.37 23.36
C GLU A 221 2.39 6.38 22.45
N PHE A 222 2.87 5.13 22.36
CA PHE A 222 2.21 4.09 21.57
C PHE A 222 0.79 3.80 22.06
N ARG A 223 0.60 3.73 23.38
CA ARG A 223 -0.70 3.44 24.02
C ARG A 223 -1.03 4.50 25.08
N PRO A 224 -1.43 5.70 24.66
CA PRO A 224 -1.79 6.76 25.62
C PRO A 224 -2.96 6.29 26.50
N GLY A 225 -2.76 6.39 27.83
CA GLY A 225 -3.72 5.88 28.79
C GLY A 225 -3.98 4.36 28.69
N GLY A 226 -3.04 3.60 28.16
CA GLY A 226 -3.13 2.15 27.98
C GLY A 226 -4.02 1.68 26.82
N LYS A 227 -4.56 2.60 25.99
CA LYS A 227 -5.48 2.27 24.89
C LYS A 227 -4.77 2.20 23.54
N TYR A 228 -5.11 1.20 22.74
CA TYR A 228 -4.68 1.15 21.35
C TYR A 228 -5.32 2.29 20.54
N GLN A 229 -4.53 2.88 19.64
CA GLN A 229 -4.96 4.00 18.79
C GLN A 229 -5.05 3.59 17.32
N ALA A 230 -4.68 2.37 16.99
CA ALA A 230 -4.69 1.82 15.65
C ALA A 230 -4.83 0.28 15.70
N ASN A 231 -5.34 -0.31 14.63
CA ASN A 231 -5.38 -1.76 14.44
C ASN A 231 -3.99 -2.27 14.02
N THR A 232 -3.33 -2.96 14.92
CA THR A 232 -1.97 -3.48 14.76
C THR A 232 -1.89 -4.92 15.28
N PHE A 233 -0.77 -5.60 15.11
CA PHE A 233 -0.59 -6.96 15.63
C PHE A 233 -0.19 -6.93 17.10
N GLN A 234 -0.86 -7.72 17.94
CA GLN A 234 -0.54 -7.89 19.36
C GLN A 234 -0.23 -9.36 19.66
N GLY A 235 0.68 -9.57 20.61
CA GLY A 235 1.12 -10.91 20.98
C GLY A 235 2.41 -11.32 20.29
N HIS A 236 2.51 -12.55 19.81
CA HIS A 236 3.73 -13.08 19.21
C HIS A 236 3.58 -13.21 17.70
N PHE A 237 4.31 -12.39 16.93
CA PHE A 237 4.28 -12.44 15.46
C PHE A 237 5.14 -13.60 14.94
N PRO A 238 4.69 -14.36 13.93
CA PRO A 238 3.44 -14.24 13.16
C PRO A 238 2.32 -15.20 13.61
N ASP A 239 2.54 -16.02 14.64
CA ASP A 239 1.71 -17.16 14.97
C ASP A 239 0.55 -16.86 15.93
N LYS A 240 0.65 -15.80 16.73
CA LYS A 240 -0.35 -15.53 17.77
C LYS A 240 -0.69 -14.05 17.88
N ASN A 241 -1.75 -13.62 17.20
CA ASN A 241 -2.37 -12.32 17.45
C ASN A 241 -3.39 -12.45 18.61
N THR A 242 -3.19 -11.69 19.68
CA THR A 242 -4.09 -11.72 20.86
C THR A 242 -5.35 -10.85 20.68
N GLY A 243 -5.37 -9.96 19.68
CA GLY A 243 -6.52 -9.09 19.38
C GLY A 243 -6.87 -8.12 20.51
N GLU A 244 -5.90 -7.65 21.27
CA GLU A 244 -6.13 -6.73 22.40
C GLU A 244 -6.68 -5.37 21.98
N ASP A 245 -6.48 -4.98 20.70
CA ASP A 245 -7.08 -3.78 20.11
C ASP A 245 -8.52 -3.97 19.62
N GLY A 246 -9.04 -5.22 19.71
CA GLY A 246 -10.37 -5.63 19.30
C GLY A 246 -10.41 -6.42 17.99
N TYR A 247 -9.29 -6.56 17.27
CA TYR A 247 -9.26 -7.15 15.93
C TYR A 247 -8.05 -8.09 15.75
N THR A 248 -8.22 -9.12 14.94
CA THR A 248 -7.13 -10.03 14.52
C THR A 248 -6.87 -9.97 13.02
N GLY A 249 -7.68 -9.22 12.28
CA GLY A 249 -7.59 -8.95 10.85
C GLY A 249 -7.92 -7.49 10.60
N THR A 250 -8.49 -7.15 9.44
CA THR A 250 -8.96 -5.79 9.16
C THR A 250 -10.08 -5.37 10.12
N ALA A 251 -10.12 -4.11 10.50
CA ALA A 251 -11.21 -3.49 11.25
C ALA A 251 -12.15 -2.70 10.31
N PRO A 252 -13.44 -2.49 10.68
CA PRO A 252 -14.27 -1.49 10.01
C PRO A 252 -13.56 -0.12 10.02
N VAL A 253 -13.62 0.63 8.92
CA VAL A 253 -12.98 1.94 8.86
C VAL A 253 -13.52 2.89 9.94
N GLY A 254 -12.63 3.64 10.59
CA GLY A 254 -13.00 4.55 11.66
C GLY A 254 -13.22 3.91 13.02
N SER A 255 -12.76 2.67 13.23
CA SER A 255 -12.82 1.99 14.52
C SER A 255 -11.92 2.65 15.58
N PHE A 256 -10.93 3.45 15.16
CA PHE A 256 -9.99 4.13 16.03
C PHE A 256 -10.12 5.65 15.93
N PRO A 257 -9.61 6.41 16.93
CA PRO A 257 -9.74 7.85 16.95
C PRO A 257 -9.10 8.54 15.73
N PRO A 258 -9.67 9.66 15.25
CA PRO A 258 -9.07 10.44 14.17
C PRO A 258 -7.79 11.15 14.64
N ASN A 259 -6.91 11.44 13.66
CA ASN A 259 -5.78 12.32 13.89
C ASN A 259 -6.21 13.80 13.99
N GLY A 260 -5.25 14.71 14.17
CA GLY A 260 -5.52 16.15 14.36
C GLY A 260 -6.20 16.84 13.15
N TYR A 261 -6.24 16.22 11.98
CA TYR A 261 -6.97 16.72 10.81
C TYR A 261 -8.34 16.04 10.62
N GLY A 262 -8.71 15.10 11.49
CA GLY A 262 -9.99 14.37 11.39
C GLY A 262 -9.95 13.13 10.51
N LEU A 263 -8.77 12.73 10.01
CA LEU A 263 -8.59 11.51 9.24
C LEU A 263 -8.48 10.30 10.17
N VAL A 264 -9.09 9.20 9.80
CA VAL A 264 -9.05 7.94 10.55
C VAL A 264 -8.19 6.89 9.83
N ASP A 265 -7.72 5.88 10.57
CA ASP A 265 -6.92 4.76 10.06
C ASP A 265 -5.63 5.18 9.31
N MET A 266 -5.02 6.32 9.70
CA MET A 266 -3.74 6.77 9.15
C MET A 266 -2.54 5.98 9.73
N ALA A 267 -2.81 4.95 10.52
CA ALA A 267 -1.84 4.00 11.04
C ALA A 267 -2.53 2.64 11.26
N GLY A 268 -1.89 1.54 10.89
CA GLY A 268 -2.46 0.20 11.02
C GLY A 268 -3.60 -0.08 10.03
N ASN A 269 -4.44 -1.04 10.33
CA ASN A 269 -5.52 -1.59 9.53
C ASN A 269 -4.98 -2.18 8.20
N VAL A 270 -4.80 -1.39 7.15
CA VAL A 270 -4.17 -1.86 5.91
C VAL A 270 -3.16 -0.85 5.40
N TRP A 271 -2.09 -1.31 4.74
CA TRP A 271 -1.20 -0.49 3.96
C TRP A 271 -1.94 0.29 2.89
N GLU A 272 -1.49 1.49 2.59
CA GLU A 272 -2.11 2.36 1.61
C GLU A 272 -1.19 2.67 0.44
N TRP A 273 -1.68 2.42 -0.78
CA TRP A 273 -0.98 2.78 -1.99
C TRP A 273 -0.83 4.29 -2.16
N CYS A 274 0.40 4.71 -2.47
CA CYS A 274 0.69 6.07 -2.94
C CYS A 274 0.98 6.09 -4.44
N ALA A 275 0.94 7.30 -5.03
CA ALA A 275 1.21 7.50 -6.45
C ALA A 275 2.69 7.32 -6.83
N ASP A 276 3.59 7.49 -5.86
CA ASP A 276 5.03 7.56 -6.07
C ASP A 276 5.65 6.21 -6.37
N TRP A 277 6.63 6.18 -7.28
CA TRP A 277 7.55 5.07 -7.37
C TRP A 277 8.37 4.95 -6.10
N TYR A 278 8.68 3.73 -5.69
CA TYR A 278 9.57 3.49 -4.57
C TYR A 278 11.02 3.46 -5.03
N ARG A 279 11.86 4.29 -4.43
CA ARG A 279 13.33 4.19 -4.49
C ARG A 279 13.90 4.24 -3.07
N ALA A 280 14.75 3.29 -2.74
CA ALA A 280 15.37 3.22 -1.40
C ALA A 280 16.28 4.43 -1.09
N ASP A 281 16.83 5.08 -2.11
CA ASP A 281 17.75 6.22 -2.00
C ASP A 281 17.07 7.59 -2.22
N TYR A 282 15.75 7.63 -2.48
CA TYR A 282 15.05 8.86 -2.89
C TYR A 282 15.16 9.99 -1.85
N TYR A 283 15.03 9.71 -0.56
CA TYR A 283 15.11 10.74 0.47
C TYR A 283 16.50 11.36 0.57
N ARG A 284 17.55 10.57 0.34
CA ARG A 284 18.92 11.11 0.23
C ARG A 284 19.08 12.02 -0.98
N GLN A 285 18.50 11.65 -2.12
CA GLN A 285 18.50 12.50 -3.31
C GLN A 285 17.72 13.80 -3.07
N ALA A 286 16.50 13.71 -2.50
CA ALA A 286 15.65 14.86 -2.20
C ALA A 286 16.33 15.85 -1.24
N ALA A 287 16.98 15.35 -0.18
CA ALA A 287 17.65 16.18 0.81
C ALA A 287 18.89 16.91 0.23
N THR A 288 19.54 16.35 -0.80
CA THR A 288 20.74 16.96 -1.43
C THR A 288 20.40 17.88 -2.59
N SER A 289 19.20 17.80 -3.15
CA SER A 289 18.78 18.58 -4.31
C SER A 289 18.47 20.04 -3.97
N GLY A 290 19.48 20.81 -3.57
CA GLY A 290 19.39 22.28 -3.46
C GLY A 290 19.24 22.88 -2.06
N GLY A 291 19.37 22.12 -0.98
CA GLY A 291 19.50 22.66 0.40
C GLY A 291 18.29 23.42 0.96
N GLY A 292 17.13 23.32 0.33
CA GLY A 292 15.91 24.03 0.69
C GLY A 292 14.69 23.13 0.92
N ILE A 293 13.51 23.75 0.91
CA ILE A 293 12.23 23.07 1.04
C ILE A 293 11.84 22.45 -0.31
N VAL A 294 11.64 21.13 -0.33
CA VAL A 294 11.14 20.43 -1.52
C VAL A 294 9.62 20.68 -1.64
N ARG A 295 9.20 21.26 -2.76
CA ARG A 295 7.78 21.62 -2.94
C ARG A 295 7.04 20.60 -3.79
N ASN A 296 5.90 20.12 -3.26
CA ASN A 296 4.98 19.17 -3.93
C ASN A 296 5.72 18.00 -4.60
N PRO A 297 6.60 17.26 -3.89
CA PRO A 297 7.31 16.15 -4.51
C PRO A 297 6.33 15.08 -5.01
N ARG A 298 6.65 14.52 -6.18
CA ARG A 298 5.86 13.46 -6.82
C ARG A 298 6.64 12.14 -6.93
N GLY A 299 7.66 12.00 -6.08
CA GLY A 299 8.52 10.83 -6.09
C GLY A 299 9.52 10.81 -7.25
N PRO A 300 10.32 9.76 -7.33
CA PRO A 300 11.28 9.53 -8.39
C PRO A 300 10.58 9.12 -9.70
N GLN A 301 11.32 9.16 -10.82
CA GLN A 301 10.79 8.79 -12.13
C GLN A 301 10.75 7.29 -12.39
N ASP A 302 11.47 6.51 -11.58
CA ASP A 302 11.61 5.06 -11.68
C ASP A 302 11.65 4.40 -10.31
N SER A 303 11.55 3.08 -10.28
CA SER A 303 11.65 2.27 -9.08
C SER A 303 13.07 1.73 -8.88
N LEU A 304 13.54 1.74 -7.64
CA LEU A 304 14.78 1.07 -7.22
C LEU A 304 14.60 0.42 -5.86
N ASP A 305 14.54 -0.90 -5.87
CA ASP A 305 14.61 -1.72 -4.67
C ASP A 305 15.86 -2.62 -4.72
N PRO A 306 16.87 -2.36 -3.88
CA PRO A 306 18.07 -3.20 -3.84
C PRO A 306 17.81 -4.65 -3.42
N ASP A 307 16.73 -4.92 -2.68
CA ASP A 307 16.37 -6.26 -2.22
C ASP A 307 15.74 -7.10 -3.34
N GLU A 308 15.07 -6.45 -4.30
CA GLU A 308 14.43 -7.09 -5.45
C GLU A 308 14.68 -6.29 -6.73
N PRO A 309 15.92 -6.35 -7.26
CA PRO A 309 16.30 -5.64 -8.47
C PRO A 309 15.40 -6.02 -9.66
N GLY A 310 14.93 -5.02 -10.39
CA GLY A 310 14.11 -5.22 -11.59
C GLY A 310 12.60 -5.39 -11.32
N VAL A 311 12.15 -5.51 -10.08
CA VAL A 311 10.73 -5.52 -9.73
C VAL A 311 10.26 -4.07 -9.50
N PRO A 312 9.33 -3.55 -10.32
CA PRO A 312 8.82 -2.18 -10.14
C PRO A 312 7.93 -2.10 -8.92
N LYS A 313 8.22 -1.14 -8.04
CA LYS A 313 7.47 -0.96 -6.79
C LYS A 313 6.94 0.45 -6.62
N ARG A 314 5.77 0.56 -6.04
CA ARG A 314 5.18 1.81 -5.55
C ARG A 314 5.29 1.91 -4.04
N VAL A 315 5.27 3.14 -3.56
CA VAL A 315 5.26 3.43 -2.12
C VAL A 315 3.95 2.97 -1.50
N GLN A 316 4.08 2.37 -0.32
CA GLN A 316 2.97 2.09 0.60
C GLN A 316 3.22 2.80 1.92
N LYS A 317 2.16 3.26 2.58
CA LYS A 317 2.23 4.01 3.85
C LYS A 317 1.29 3.42 4.90
N GLY A 318 1.54 3.75 6.16
CA GLY A 318 0.64 3.53 7.29
C GLY A 318 0.77 2.21 8.02
N GLY A 319 1.41 1.20 7.45
CA GLY A 319 1.43 -0.14 8.04
C GLY A 319 0.07 -0.84 7.97
N SER A 320 -0.08 -1.94 8.66
CA SER A 320 -1.32 -2.74 8.65
C SER A 320 -1.57 -3.44 9.99
N PHE A 321 -2.67 -4.18 10.09
CA PHE A 321 -2.99 -5.05 11.23
C PHE A 321 -1.92 -6.14 11.49
N LEU A 322 -0.96 -6.32 10.58
CA LEU A 322 0.18 -7.23 10.73
C LEU A 322 1.43 -6.55 11.27
N CYS A 323 1.42 -5.23 11.44
CA CYS A 323 2.59 -4.49 11.90
C CYS A 323 2.71 -4.53 13.43
N THR A 324 3.91 -4.79 13.90
CA THR A 324 4.30 -4.86 15.31
C THR A 324 5.75 -4.40 15.46
N ASP A 325 6.16 -3.99 16.65
CA ASP A 325 7.55 -3.63 16.96
C ASP A 325 8.54 -4.81 16.84
N GLN A 326 8.04 -6.06 16.93
CA GLN A 326 8.85 -7.27 16.78
C GLN A 326 9.33 -7.52 15.35
N TYR A 327 8.55 -7.06 14.34
CA TYR A 327 8.82 -7.38 12.94
C TYR A 327 8.74 -6.16 12.01
N CYS A 328 7.72 -5.32 12.15
CA CYS A 328 7.44 -4.23 11.25
C CYS A 328 6.78 -3.05 11.99
N ALA A 329 7.56 -2.13 12.56
CA ALA A 329 7.04 -0.92 13.21
C ALA A 329 6.60 0.17 12.21
N ARG A 330 6.27 -0.17 10.97
CA ARG A 330 6.04 0.82 9.89
C ARG A 330 4.65 1.45 9.90
N TYR A 331 3.89 1.31 11.00
CA TYR A 331 2.70 2.13 11.29
C TYR A 331 3.04 3.56 11.73
N MET A 332 4.31 3.90 11.85
CA MET A 332 4.77 5.28 12.10
C MET A 332 4.62 6.12 10.82
N PRO A 333 4.14 7.39 10.89
CA PRO A 333 3.82 8.17 9.69
C PRO A 333 5.02 8.42 8.78
N GLY A 334 6.23 8.59 9.33
CA GLY A 334 7.46 8.77 8.56
C GLY A 334 8.03 7.49 7.94
N ALA A 335 7.49 6.31 8.27
CA ALA A 335 7.92 5.06 7.69
C ALA A 335 7.47 4.92 6.24
N ARG A 336 8.23 4.15 5.46
CA ARG A 336 7.95 3.81 4.06
C ARG A 336 7.76 2.31 3.93
N GLY A 337 6.77 1.89 3.16
CA GLY A 337 6.62 0.54 2.65
C GLY A 337 6.82 0.53 1.14
N LYS A 338 6.87 -0.68 0.59
CA LYS A 338 7.06 -0.90 -0.85
C LYS A 338 6.24 -2.11 -1.28
N GLY A 339 5.53 -1.99 -2.39
CA GLY A 339 4.73 -3.08 -2.96
C GLY A 339 4.94 -3.19 -4.46
N ASP A 340 5.00 -4.43 -4.95
CA ASP A 340 4.95 -4.73 -6.37
C ASP A 340 3.63 -4.20 -6.96
N VAL A 341 3.72 -3.49 -8.07
CA VAL A 341 2.58 -2.82 -8.72
C VAL A 341 1.50 -3.79 -9.22
N SER A 342 1.88 -5.03 -9.47
CA SER A 342 1.02 -6.08 -10.03
C SER A 342 0.46 -7.04 -8.97
N THR A 343 0.73 -6.79 -7.67
CA THR A 343 0.35 -7.70 -6.60
C THR A 343 -0.49 -6.98 -5.54
N GLY A 344 -1.67 -7.53 -5.24
CA GLY A 344 -2.44 -7.21 -4.03
C GLY A 344 -2.16 -8.22 -2.94
N THR A 345 -2.44 -7.86 -1.70
CA THR A 345 -2.40 -8.77 -0.55
C THR A 345 -3.58 -8.50 0.38
N ASN A 346 -3.86 -9.42 1.32
CA ASN A 346 -4.98 -9.24 2.26
C ASN A 346 -4.76 -8.16 3.34
N HIS A 347 -3.69 -7.36 3.23
CA HIS A 347 -3.41 -6.24 4.13
C HIS A 347 -3.04 -4.94 3.39
N VAL A 348 -3.34 -4.84 2.09
CA VAL A 348 -3.08 -3.65 1.28
C VAL A 348 -4.36 -3.13 0.66
N GLY A 349 -4.64 -1.88 0.90
CA GLY A 349 -5.77 -1.10 0.38
C GLY A 349 -5.31 0.29 -0.06
N PHE A 350 -6.20 1.29 0.01
CA PHE A 350 -5.89 2.66 -0.39
C PHE A 350 -6.96 3.66 0.08
N ARG A 351 -6.62 4.95 0.02
CA ARG A 351 -7.54 6.08 0.02
C ARG A 351 -7.21 7.03 -1.12
N CYS A 352 -8.12 7.94 -1.45
CA CYS A 352 -7.95 8.85 -2.55
C CYS A 352 -7.82 10.30 -2.09
N VAL A 353 -7.25 11.12 -2.99
CA VAL A 353 -7.18 12.57 -2.85
C VAL A 353 -7.75 13.25 -4.10
N ARG A 354 -8.12 14.52 -3.97
CA ARG A 354 -8.54 15.39 -5.05
C ARG A 354 -7.87 16.75 -4.89
N ASP A 355 -7.37 17.29 -5.98
CA ASP A 355 -6.80 18.64 -5.99
C ASP A 355 -7.88 19.69 -5.67
N LEU A 356 -7.47 20.79 -5.03
CA LEU A 356 -8.34 21.96 -4.87
C LEU A 356 -8.64 22.55 -6.26
N LYS A 357 -9.89 22.95 -6.46
CA LYS A 357 -10.26 23.76 -7.62
C LYS A 357 -9.81 25.21 -7.38
N GLU A 358 -9.60 25.99 -8.45
CA GLU A 358 -9.17 27.38 -8.34
C GLU A 358 -10.06 28.22 -7.40
N GLN A 359 -11.33 27.90 -7.31
CA GLN A 359 -12.30 28.60 -6.43
C GLN A 359 -12.22 28.13 -4.96
N GLU A 360 -11.48 27.07 -4.64
CA GLU A 360 -11.30 26.49 -3.33
C GLU A 360 -9.95 26.86 -2.71
N GLN A 361 -9.06 27.48 -3.51
CA GLN A 361 -7.76 27.98 -3.05
C GLN A 361 -7.94 29.31 -2.31
#